data_8e7a8d92761347ec4324672cc9a6cb24
#
_entry.id   8e7a8d92761347ec4324672cc9a6cb24
#
_cell.length_a   1.000
_cell.length_b   1.000
_cell.length_c   1.000
_cell.angle_alpha   90.00
_cell.angle_beta   90.00
_cell.angle_gamma   90.00
#
_symmetry.space_group_name_H-M   'P 1'
#
loop_
_entity.id
_entity.type
_entity.pdbx_description
1 polymer ?
#
loop_
_entity_poly.entity_id
_entity_poly.type
_entity_poly.pdbx_seq_one_letter_code
_entity_poly.pdbx_strand_id
1 'polypeptide(L)'
;MRVNLSAGENHARQPGNIGARVPKTGDSAGGVVDNPDAMEPVLDNKTDFAAHQQLLLDTDGEKLVTIVKATFEREGSAIKLAPEARTRGIRFADFPWEQEKPESIAYPADLCLRKPGTDVVFVAKACAPGGKPVPSFDVRIEVGPLRKSLTIFGQRLWVEKGAALTAPQPIAEIDMRYDHAWGGRDDEDPDGYIEEPRNPIGVGVTRKPASLTHKAVAAIEDPSFPIRSARTAPPPAGIGVVGRAWEPRRRYAGSYDGAWQEFRAPLLPDDFDDRFNLCASPGLIATPPLTGGEPVRLLNLTPQGGAVTFDLPKVHLEIEFRVKGREPEIFTPFLDTVLIDTYAIGPEKPLAVEMVWRAYVKAPRHLKDARIIVRERATS
;
A
#
# COMPACT_ATOMS: atom_id res chain seq x y z
N MET A 1 -0.67 -35.55 -45.19
CA MET A 1 -0.52 -35.79 -43.75
C MET A 1 -1.28 -34.66 -43.03
N ARG A 2 -2.48 -34.95 -42.56
CA ARG A 2 -3.38 -33.99 -41.90
C ARG A 2 -3.04 -33.98 -40.40
N VAL A 3 -2.79 -32.80 -39.81
CA VAL A 3 -2.73 -32.62 -38.37
C VAL A 3 -3.92 -31.77 -37.94
N ASN A 4 -4.78 -32.39 -37.14
CA ASN A 4 -5.94 -31.74 -36.49
C ASN A 4 -5.48 -30.76 -35.41
N LEU A 5 -5.97 -29.53 -35.45
CA LEU A 5 -5.94 -28.60 -34.35
C LEU A 5 -7.30 -28.65 -33.65
N SER A 6 -7.33 -29.20 -32.45
CA SER A 6 -8.47 -29.11 -31.55
C SER A 6 -8.45 -27.78 -30.82
N ALA A 7 -9.56 -27.04 -30.89
CA ALA A 7 -9.81 -25.84 -30.12
C ALA A 7 -9.92 -26.20 -28.62
N GLY A 8 -9.05 -25.61 -27.80
CA GLY A 8 -9.16 -25.65 -26.35
C GLY A 8 -9.84 -24.38 -25.88
N GLU A 9 -10.98 -24.55 -25.22
CA GLU A 9 -11.75 -23.48 -24.57
C GLU A 9 -10.93 -22.86 -23.42
N ASN A 10 -10.63 -21.59 -23.55
CA ASN A 10 -10.06 -20.78 -22.48
C ASN A 10 -11.16 -20.40 -21.48
N HIS A 11 -11.31 -21.18 -20.42
CA HIS A 11 -11.99 -20.73 -19.22
C HIS A 11 -11.07 -19.76 -18.47
N ALA A 12 -11.41 -18.49 -18.53
CA ALA A 12 -10.84 -17.47 -17.65
C ALA A 12 -11.13 -17.84 -16.19
N ARG A 13 -10.13 -18.37 -15.50
CA ARG A 13 -10.18 -18.55 -14.04
C ARG A 13 -10.06 -17.18 -13.40
N GLN A 14 -11.11 -16.76 -12.70
CA GLN A 14 -11.05 -15.66 -11.73
C GLN A 14 -9.90 -15.92 -10.73
N PRO A 15 -9.19 -14.87 -10.26
CA PRO A 15 -8.18 -15.02 -9.21
C PRO A 15 -8.86 -15.52 -7.95
N GLY A 16 -8.71 -16.80 -7.69
CA GLY A 16 -9.16 -17.45 -6.48
C GLY A 16 -8.42 -16.84 -5.29
N ASN A 17 -9.16 -16.68 -4.22
CA ASN A 17 -8.73 -16.29 -2.87
C ASN A 17 -7.52 -17.14 -2.44
N ILE A 18 -6.29 -16.67 -2.71
CA ILE A 18 -5.08 -17.30 -2.19
C ILE A 18 -4.87 -16.73 -0.78
N GLY A 19 -5.77 -17.11 0.11
CA GLY A 19 -5.50 -17.09 1.53
C GLY A 19 -4.45 -18.16 1.81
N ALA A 20 -3.18 -17.78 1.87
CA ALA A 20 -2.20 -18.59 2.55
C ALA A 20 -2.70 -18.79 3.98
N ARG A 21 -3.17 -20.00 4.29
CA ARG A 21 -3.45 -20.40 5.67
C ARG A 21 -2.13 -20.32 6.43
N VAL A 22 -1.92 -19.22 7.15
CA VAL A 22 -0.96 -19.19 8.23
C VAL A 22 -1.45 -20.24 9.25
N PRO A 23 -0.61 -21.14 9.74
CA PRO A 23 -0.99 -22.07 10.78
C PRO A 23 -1.55 -21.29 11.95
N LYS A 24 -2.75 -21.62 12.41
CA LYS A 24 -3.33 -21.05 13.62
C LYS A 24 -2.42 -21.45 14.78
N THR A 25 -1.69 -20.50 15.34
CA THR A 25 -1.09 -20.70 16.65
C THR A 25 -2.19 -20.47 17.68
N GLY A 26 -2.73 -21.57 18.21
CA GLY A 26 -3.38 -21.61 19.49
C GLY A 26 -4.87 -21.37 19.56
N ASP A 27 -5.69 -22.39 19.26
CA ASP A 27 -6.86 -22.68 20.08
C ASP A 27 -6.37 -23.10 21.46
N SER A 28 -6.46 -22.21 22.44
CA SER A 28 -6.58 -22.62 23.85
C SER A 28 -7.09 -21.45 24.69
N ALA A 29 -8.36 -21.53 25.07
CA ALA A 29 -8.78 -21.09 26.39
C ALA A 29 -8.01 -21.96 27.41
N GLY A 30 -6.92 -21.45 27.95
CA GLY A 30 -6.11 -22.19 28.93
C GLY A 30 -4.67 -21.66 28.92
N GLY A 31 -4.18 -21.31 30.09
CA GLY A 31 -2.90 -20.70 30.42
C GLY A 31 -1.75 -20.91 29.44
N VAL A 32 -1.03 -19.84 29.21
CA VAL A 32 0.25 -19.84 28.49
C VAL A 32 1.17 -20.85 29.13
N VAL A 33 1.43 -21.97 28.47
CA VAL A 33 2.48 -22.91 28.88
C VAL A 33 3.79 -22.23 28.50
N ASP A 34 4.53 -21.72 29.48
CA ASP A 34 5.90 -21.25 29.30
C ASP A 34 6.72 -22.42 28.74
N ASN A 35 7.04 -22.36 27.47
CA ASN A 35 8.00 -23.29 26.86
C ASN A 35 9.42 -22.74 27.11
N PRO A 36 10.22 -23.33 28.04
CA PRO A 36 11.52 -22.82 28.40
C PRO A 36 12.56 -22.90 27.27
N ASP A 37 12.27 -23.64 26.20
CA ASP A 37 13.15 -23.81 25.03
C ASP A 37 12.76 -22.90 23.84
N ALA A 38 11.76 -22.04 24.00
CA ALA A 38 11.38 -21.10 22.94
C ALA A 38 12.51 -20.11 22.67
N MET A 39 13.05 -20.12 21.44
CA MET A 39 14.07 -19.16 20.98
C MET A 39 13.44 -17.80 20.60
N GLU A 40 12.13 -17.69 20.63
CA GLU A 40 11.36 -16.50 20.25
C GLU A 40 10.74 -15.82 21.48
N PRO A 41 10.48 -14.49 21.41
CA PRO A 41 9.74 -13.77 22.43
C PRO A 41 8.30 -14.31 22.56
N VAL A 42 7.73 -14.26 23.74
CA VAL A 42 6.33 -14.63 23.96
C VAL A 42 5.44 -13.44 23.55
N LEU A 43 4.55 -13.63 22.57
CA LEU A 43 3.52 -12.65 22.20
C LEU A 43 2.18 -13.05 22.82
N ASP A 44 1.72 -12.24 23.78
CA ASP A 44 0.44 -12.38 24.46
C ASP A 44 -0.54 -11.32 23.90
N ASN A 45 -1.22 -11.68 22.82
CA ASN A 45 -2.20 -10.82 22.18
C ASN A 45 -3.58 -10.97 22.83
N LYS A 46 -4.04 -9.93 23.51
CA LYS A 46 -5.35 -9.83 24.20
C LYS A 46 -6.43 -9.14 23.35
N THR A 47 -6.19 -8.97 22.05
CA THR A 47 -7.12 -8.32 21.13
C THR A 47 -7.63 -9.32 20.10
N ASP A 48 -8.71 -8.97 19.40
CA ASP A 48 -9.21 -9.71 18.23
C ASP A 48 -8.45 -9.37 16.95
N PHE A 49 -7.34 -8.62 17.03
CA PHE A 49 -6.55 -8.16 15.91
C PHE A 49 -5.42 -9.13 15.59
N ALA A 50 -4.94 -9.13 14.36
CA ALA A 50 -3.72 -9.83 14.01
C ALA A 50 -2.52 -9.12 14.66
N ALA A 51 -1.62 -9.88 15.27
CA ALA A 51 -0.39 -9.37 15.84
C ALA A 51 0.80 -10.25 15.44
N HIS A 52 1.95 -9.61 15.25
CA HIS A 52 3.21 -10.27 14.91
C HIS A 52 4.39 -9.54 15.54
N GLN A 53 5.42 -10.28 15.85
CA GLN A 53 6.69 -9.77 16.36
C GLN A 53 7.84 -10.19 15.47
N GLN A 54 8.82 -9.33 15.29
CA GLN A 54 10.00 -9.63 14.49
C GLN A 54 11.22 -8.84 14.94
N LEU A 55 12.40 -9.43 14.78
CA LEU A 55 13.65 -8.69 14.84
C LEU A 55 13.89 -7.97 13.52
N LEU A 56 14.18 -6.68 13.60
CA LEU A 56 14.61 -5.88 12.48
C LEU A 56 15.89 -5.13 12.83
N LEU A 57 16.73 -4.93 11.82
CA LEU A 57 17.95 -4.16 11.95
C LEU A 57 17.67 -2.66 11.86
N ASP A 58 18.37 -1.88 12.68
CA ASP A 58 18.41 -0.43 12.64
C ASP A 58 19.87 0.03 12.44
N THR A 59 20.09 1.32 12.43
CA THR A 59 21.44 1.91 12.37
C THR A 59 22.26 1.67 13.64
N ASP A 60 21.61 1.48 14.80
CA ASP A 60 22.25 1.31 16.12
C ASP A 60 22.10 -0.10 16.71
N GLY A 61 21.62 -1.07 15.93
CA GLY A 61 21.47 -2.47 16.35
C GLY A 61 20.09 -3.06 16.09
N GLU A 62 19.86 -4.23 16.66
CA GLU A 62 18.60 -4.96 16.48
C GLU A 62 17.48 -4.36 17.33
N LYS A 63 16.29 -4.31 16.75
CA LYS A 63 15.04 -3.91 17.41
C LYS A 63 14.04 -5.07 17.38
N LEU A 64 13.38 -5.27 18.49
CA LEU A 64 12.21 -6.14 18.58
C LEU A 64 10.98 -5.31 18.27
N VAL A 65 10.35 -5.57 17.13
CA VAL A 65 9.21 -4.82 16.61
C VAL A 65 7.95 -5.64 16.80
N THR A 66 6.89 -4.98 17.25
CA THR A 66 5.54 -5.56 17.32
C THR A 66 4.63 -4.80 16.36
N ILE A 67 3.94 -5.54 15.52
CA ILE A 67 3.00 -5.05 14.52
C ILE A 67 1.62 -5.56 14.91
N VAL A 68 0.65 -4.66 14.99
CA VAL A 68 -0.76 -5.00 15.22
C VAL A 68 -1.57 -4.51 14.04
N LYS A 69 -2.49 -5.35 13.54
CA LYS A 69 -3.30 -5.05 12.37
C LYS A 69 -4.75 -5.43 12.59
N ALA A 70 -5.65 -4.49 12.38
CA ALA A 70 -7.07 -4.72 12.38
C ALA A 70 -7.66 -4.53 10.98
N THR A 71 -8.67 -5.33 10.65
CA THR A 71 -9.48 -5.19 9.45
C THR A 71 -10.89 -4.77 9.85
N PHE A 72 -11.38 -3.70 9.27
CA PHE A 72 -12.73 -3.21 9.47
C PHE A 72 -13.48 -3.24 8.15
N GLU A 73 -14.80 -3.36 8.21
CA GLU A 73 -15.65 -3.41 7.05
C GLU A 73 -16.83 -2.44 7.20
N ARG A 74 -17.28 -1.93 6.08
CA ARG A 74 -18.45 -1.03 6.05
C ARG A 74 -19.75 -1.83 6.09
N GLU A 75 -20.57 -1.57 7.11
CA GLU A 75 -21.96 -2.02 7.22
C GLU A 75 -22.91 -0.81 7.22
N GLY A 76 -23.61 -0.58 6.12
CA GLY A 76 -24.44 0.61 5.97
C GLY A 76 -23.60 1.90 6.00
N SER A 77 -23.79 2.74 7.02
CA SER A 77 -22.99 3.96 7.26
C SER A 77 -21.86 3.76 8.26
N ALA A 78 -21.85 2.65 9.01
CA ALA A 78 -20.88 2.37 10.05
C ALA A 78 -19.67 1.57 9.50
N ILE A 79 -18.52 1.72 10.15
CA ILE A 79 -17.35 0.87 9.97
C ILE A 79 -17.21 0.02 11.22
N LYS A 80 -17.22 -1.31 11.08
CA LYS A 80 -17.13 -2.27 12.19
C LYS A 80 -15.98 -3.23 11.97
N LEU A 81 -15.52 -3.86 13.05
CA LEU A 81 -14.52 -4.92 12.96
C LEU A 81 -15.03 -6.03 12.04
N ALA A 82 -14.17 -6.46 11.12
CA ALA A 82 -14.50 -7.54 10.19
C ALA A 82 -14.66 -8.87 10.93
N PRO A 83 -15.59 -9.73 10.50
CA PRO A 83 -15.67 -11.10 11.02
C PRO A 83 -14.33 -11.83 10.84
N GLU A 84 -14.01 -12.78 11.74
CA GLU A 84 -12.75 -13.55 11.71
C GLU A 84 -12.43 -14.14 10.32
N ALA A 85 -13.44 -14.66 9.63
CA ALA A 85 -13.28 -15.24 8.30
C ALA A 85 -12.83 -14.24 7.21
N ARG A 86 -13.00 -12.93 7.44
CA ARG A 86 -12.60 -11.84 6.52
C ARG A 86 -11.48 -10.96 7.06
N THR A 87 -10.99 -11.25 8.26
CA THR A 87 -9.82 -10.57 8.83
C THR A 87 -8.59 -10.84 7.96
N ARG A 88 -7.87 -9.77 7.62
CA ARG A 88 -6.65 -9.84 6.82
C ARG A 88 -5.43 -9.84 7.73
N GLY A 89 -4.62 -10.89 7.63
CA GLY A 89 -3.39 -11.04 8.42
C GLY A 89 -2.29 -10.05 8.06
N ILE A 90 -1.19 -10.10 8.81
CA ILE A 90 0.04 -9.34 8.53
C ILE A 90 0.63 -9.79 7.19
N ARG A 91 1.00 -8.84 6.33
CA ARG A 91 1.67 -9.10 5.05
C ARG A 91 3.18 -9.01 5.21
N PHE A 92 3.86 -10.10 4.88
CA PHE A 92 5.33 -10.20 4.95
C PHE A 92 6.03 -9.72 3.67
N ALA A 93 5.29 -9.59 2.57
CA ALA A 93 5.79 -9.14 1.28
C ALA A 93 4.78 -8.22 0.59
N ASP A 94 5.23 -7.47 -0.41
CA ASP A 94 4.37 -6.72 -1.30
C ASP A 94 3.60 -7.69 -2.21
N PHE A 95 2.30 -7.43 -2.44
CA PHE A 95 1.46 -8.18 -3.35
C PHE A 95 1.15 -7.35 -4.60
N PRO A 96 1.53 -7.82 -5.79
CA PRO A 96 1.27 -7.11 -7.03
C PRO A 96 -0.21 -7.21 -7.45
N TRP A 97 -0.63 -6.32 -8.34
CA TRP A 97 -1.92 -6.42 -9.02
C TRP A 97 -2.00 -7.67 -9.92
N GLU A 98 -0.90 -7.99 -10.59
CA GLU A 98 -0.72 -9.12 -11.48
C GLU A 98 0.65 -9.74 -11.21
N GLN A 99 0.74 -11.08 -11.22
CA GLN A 99 2.01 -11.78 -10.95
C GLN A 99 3.08 -11.49 -12.01
N GLU A 100 2.65 -11.25 -13.23
CA GLU A 100 3.53 -10.93 -14.37
C GLU A 100 4.10 -9.51 -14.32
N LYS A 101 3.54 -8.66 -13.45
CA LYS A 101 3.95 -7.26 -13.24
C LYS A 101 4.23 -6.98 -11.77
N PRO A 102 5.27 -7.58 -11.21
CA PRO A 102 5.55 -7.50 -9.77
C PRO A 102 5.83 -6.09 -9.26
N GLU A 103 6.20 -5.15 -10.14
CA GLU A 103 6.44 -3.76 -9.79
C GLU A 103 5.13 -2.96 -9.57
N SER A 104 4.00 -3.44 -10.11
CA SER A 104 2.67 -2.85 -9.91
C SER A 104 2.04 -3.40 -8.64
N ILE A 105 2.30 -2.74 -7.51
CA ILE A 105 1.93 -3.22 -6.17
C ILE A 105 0.50 -2.80 -5.84
N ALA A 106 -0.34 -3.79 -5.46
CA ALA A 106 -1.68 -3.58 -4.93
C ALA A 106 -1.65 -3.38 -3.40
N TYR A 107 -1.01 -4.31 -2.69
CA TYR A 107 -0.97 -4.29 -1.22
C TYR A 107 0.49 -4.27 -0.75
N PRO A 108 0.90 -3.27 0.06
CA PRO A 108 2.25 -3.21 0.57
C PRO A 108 2.47 -4.24 1.68
N ALA A 109 3.73 -4.64 1.89
CA ALA A 109 4.15 -5.36 3.08
C ALA A 109 3.92 -4.53 4.33
N ASP A 110 3.49 -5.20 5.42
CA ASP A 110 3.35 -4.56 6.72
C ASP A 110 4.68 -4.52 7.50
N LEU A 111 5.73 -5.22 7.00
CA LEU A 111 7.03 -5.27 7.65
C LEU A 111 7.89 -4.05 7.38
N CYS A 112 8.14 -3.28 8.41
CA CYS A 112 9.18 -2.25 8.49
C CYS A 112 9.47 -1.95 9.96
N LEU A 113 10.55 -1.22 10.24
CA LEU A 113 10.90 -0.86 11.60
C LEU A 113 9.95 0.23 12.15
N ARG A 114 9.84 1.35 11.44
CA ARG A 114 8.99 2.49 11.80
C ARG A 114 8.69 3.35 10.57
N LYS A 115 7.66 4.17 10.68
CA LYS A 115 7.30 5.20 9.69
C LYS A 115 7.21 6.56 10.36
N PRO A 116 7.69 7.64 9.75
CA PRO A 116 7.62 9.00 10.32
C PRO A 116 6.24 9.66 10.15
N GLY A 117 5.24 8.95 9.64
CA GLY A 117 3.88 9.42 9.43
C GLY A 117 2.94 8.27 9.14
N THR A 118 1.66 8.56 8.91
CA THR A 118 0.67 7.57 8.50
C THR A 118 0.56 7.53 6.98
N ASP A 119 0.83 6.39 6.38
CA ASP A 119 0.49 6.11 4.99
C ASP A 119 -1.01 5.89 4.83
N VAL A 120 -1.64 6.58 3.88
CA VAL A 120 -3.01 6.28 3.44
C VAL A 120 -2.95 5.72 2.04
N VAL A 121 -3.17 4.41 1.92
CA VAL A 121 -3.05 3.64 0.68
C VAL A 121 -4.43 3.22 0.19
N PHE A 122 -4.63 3.22 -1.12
CA PHE A 122 -5.88 2.79 -1.74
C PHE A 122 -5.67 1.60 -2.68
N VAL A 123 -6.54 0.61 -2.55
CA VAL A 123 -6.77 -0.42 -3.56
C VAL A 123 -8.17 -0.19 -4.11
N ALA A 124 -8.25 0.44 -5.27
CA ALA A 124 -9.50 1.02 -5.74
C ALA A 124 -9.66 0.96 -7.26
N LYS A 125 -10.93 1.04 -7.68
CA LYS A 125 -11.34 1.31 -9.03
C LYS A 125 -12.04 2.67 -9.07
N ALA A 126 -11.64 3.54 -9.99
CA ALA A 126 -12.40 4.75 -10.28
C ALA A 126 -13.61 4.39 -11.13
N CYS A 127 -14.80 4.85 -10.74
CA CYS A 127 -16.06 4.55 -11.40
C CYS A 127 -16.78 5.84 -11.77
N ALA A 128 -17.21 5.94 -13.01
CA ALA A 128 -17.94 7.10 -13.52
C ALA A 128 -19.27 7.30 -12.76
N PRO A 129 -19.76 8.55 -12.64
CA PRO A 129 -21.00 8.83 -11.95
C PRO A 129 -22.19 8.05 -12.51
N GLY A 130 -22.89 7.32 -11.63
CA GLY A 130 -24.01 6.44 -11.99
C GLY A 130 -23.61 5.23 -12.83
N GLY A 131 -22.32 4.88 -12.90
CA GLY A 131 -21.79 3.79 -13.73
C GLY A 131 -21.90 4.02 -15.24
N LYS A 132 -22.26 5.23 -15.68
CA LYS A 132 -22.46 5.54 -17.08
C LYS A 132 -21.16 6.03 -17.73
N PRO A 133 -20.74 5.47 -18.87
CA PRO A 133 -19.53 5.92 -19.54
C PRO A 133 -19.56 7.42 -19.88
N VAL A 134 -18.50 8.12 -19.49
CA VAL A 134 -18.27 9.54 -19.79
C VAL A 134 -16.85 9.76 -20.31
N PRO A 135 -16.57 10.82 -21.06
CA PRO A 135 -15.21 11.07 -21.57
C PRO A 135 -14.17 11.28 -20.47
N SER A 136 -14.57 11.90 -19.36
CA SER A 136 -13.72 12.10 -18.17
C SER A 136 -14.56 12.34 -16.92
N PHE A 137 -13.99 12.09 -15.77
CA PHE A 137 -14.59 12.39 -14.47
C PHE A 137 -13.51 12.56 -13.38
N ASP A 138 -13.88 13.23 -12.29
CA ASP A 138 -12.97 13.46 -11.18
C ASP A 138 -13.11 12.37 -10.12
N VAL A 139 -11.98 12.04 -9.50
CA VAL A 139 -11.85 11.30 -8.25
C VAL A 139 -11.37 12.26 -7.17
N ARG A 140 -11.99 12.21 -5.98
CA ARG A 140 -11.55 13.01 -4.84
C ARG A 140 -11.45 12.15 -3.59
N ILE A 141 -10.42 12.43 -2.81
CA ILE A 141 -10.09 11.74 -1.57
C ILE A 141 -9.88 12.79 -0.49
N GLU A 142 -10.56 12.59 0.64
CA GLU A 142 -10.36 13.32 1.86
C GLU A 142 -10.25 12.32 3.01
N VAL A 143 -9.14 12.36 3.76
CA VAL A 143 -8.92 11.54 4.95
C VAL A 143 -8.30 12.44 6.02
N GLY A 144 -9.07 12.81 7.03
CA GLY A 144 -8.63 13.79 8.02
C GLY A 144 -8.12 15.08 7.36
N PRO A 145 -6.83 15.42 7.52
CA PRO A 145 -6.24 16.62 6.91
C PRO A 145 -5.87 16.45 5.43
N LEU A 146 -5.81 15.20 4.95
CA LEU A 146 -5.34 14.90 3.59
C LEU A 146 -6.41 15.18 2.54
N ARG A 147 -5.99 15.75 1.42
CA ARG A 147 -6.85 16.03 0.26
C ARG A 147 -6.11 15.68 -1.02
N LYS A 148 -6.76 14.91 -1.90
CA LYS A 148 -6.23 14.60 -3.22
C LYS A 148 -7.33 14.54 -4.26
N SER A 149 -7.09 15.14 -5.42
CA SER A 149 -7.99 15.11 -6.57
C SER A 149 -7.23 14.59 -7.79
N LEU A 150 -7.89 13.77 -8.58
CA LEU A 150 -7.38 13.24 -9.83
C LEU A 150 -8.47 13.34 -10.87
N THR A 151 -8.10 13.56 -12.14
CA THR A 151 -9.01 13.48 -13.28
C THR A 151 -8.73 12.19 -14.04
N ILE A 152 -9.79 11.43 -14.28
CA ILE A 152 -9.78 10.19 -15.05
C ILE A 152 -10.26 10.50 -16.45
N PHE A 153 -9.49 10.10 -17.45
CA PHE A 153 -9.84 10.20 -18.85
C PHE A 153 -10.05 8.82 -19.46
N GLY A 154 -11.02 8.71 -20.34
CA GLY A 154 -11.10 7.58 -21.24
C GLY A 154 -9.92 7.56 -22.21
N GLN A 155 -9.83 6.53 -23.04
CA GLN A 155 -8.70 6.36 -23.95
C GLN A 155 -8.50 7.59 -24.84
N ARG A 156 -7.25 8.11 -24.81
CA ARG A 156 -6.74 9.16 -25.69
C ARG A 156 -5.48 8.63 -26.39
N LEU A 157 -5.25 9.08 -27.61
CA LEU A 157 -4.06 8.74 -28.38
C LEU A 157 -3.29 10.02 -28.73
N TRP A 158 -1.98 9.88 -28.79
CA TRP A 158 -1.12 10.92 -29.31
C TRP A 158 -1.31 11.07 -30.82
N VAL A 159 -1.48 12.29 -31.28
CA VAL A 159 -1.56 12.65 -32.71
C VAL A 159 -0.58 13.78 -33.02
N GLU A 160 -0.48 14.17 -34.31
CA GLU A 160 0.40 15.25 -34.75
C GLU A 160 1.84 15.12 -34.23
N LYS A 161 2.41 13.91 -34.30
CA LYS A 161 3.76 13.61 -33.81
C LYS A 161 3.95 13.94 -32.33
N GLY A 162 2.91 13.70 -31.51
CA GLY A 162 2.92 13.96 -30.08
C GLY A 162 2.60 15.42 -29.69
N ALA A 163 2.23 16.26 -30.63
CA ALA A 163 1.88 17.67 -30.35
C ALA A 163 0.44 17.86 -29.85
N ALA A 164 -0.46 16.90 -30.15
CA ALA A 164 -1.86 16.96 -29.79
C ALA A 164 -2.39 15.59 -29.33
N LEU A 165 -3.61 15.58 -28.77
CA LEU A 165 -4.33 14.43 -28.23
C LEU A 165 -5.66 14.27 -28.97
N THR A 166 -6.11 13.01 -29.15
CA THR A 166 -7.50 12.79 -29.55
C THR A 166 -8.45 13.18 -28.41
N ALA A 167 -9.72 13.42 -28.73
CA ALA A 167 -10.77 13.50 -27.71
C ALA A 167 -10.83 12.18 -26.92
N PRO A 168 -11.09 12.21 -25.60
CA PRO A 168 -11.20 11.02 -24.80
C PRO A 168 -12.44 10.21 -25.18
N GLN A 169 -12.28 8.90 -25.29
CA GLN A 169 -13.39 7.96 -25.46
C GLN A 169 -14.20 7.83 -24.16
N PRO A 170 -15.49 7.49 -24.23
CA PRO A 170 -16.24 7.22 -23.00
C PRO A 170 -15.63 6.07 -22.19
N ILE A 171 -15.55 6.24 -20.86
CA ILE A 171 -15.06 5.25 -19.90
C ILE A 171 -16.01 5.15 -18.72
N ALA A 172 -16.32 3.93 -18.27
CA ALA A 172 -17.15 3.68 -17.10
C ALA A 172 -16.31 3.45 -15.83
N GLU A 173 -15.17 2.78 -15.96
CA GLU A 173 -14.31 2.45 -14.82
C GLU A 173 -12.86 2.20 -15.23
N ILE A 174 -11.93 2.38 -14.28
CA ILE A 174 -10.51 2.08 -14.45
C ILE A 174 -9.88 1.72 -13.10
N ASP A 175 -8.96 0.77 -13.09
CA ASP A 175 -8.16 0.45 -11.92
C ASP A 175 -7.22 1.61 -11.59
N MET A 176 -7.16 2.01 -10.31
CA MET A 176 -6.35 3.13 -9.86
C MET A 176 -4.89 2.71 -9.64
N ARG A 177 -4.26 2.28 -10.75
CA ARG A 177 -2.89 1.76 -10.82
C ARG A 177 -1.96 2.79 -11.45
N TYR A 178 -0.70 2.77 -11.03
CA TYR A 178 0.35 3.61 -11.61
C TYR A 178 0.66 3.27 -13.08
N ASP A 179 0.33 2.06 -13.56
CA ASP A 179 0.38 1.67 -14.98
C ASP A 179 -0.42 2.62 -15.88
N HIS A 180 -1.47 3.25 -15.35
CA HIS A 180 -2.35 4.17 -16.08
C HIS A 180 -1.98 5.65 -15.93
N ALA A 181 -0.95 5.95 -15.14
CA ALA A 181 -0.45 7.30 -14.93
C ALA A 181 0.75 7.60 -15.84
N TRP A 182 1.08 8.89 -15.95
CA TRP A 182 2.30 9.30 -16.66
C TRP A 182 3.55 8.73 -16.01
N GLY A 183 4.49 8.28 -16.84
CA GLY A 183 5.74 7.64 -16.43
C GLY A 183 6.17 6.61 -17.46
N GLY A 184 6.78 5.52 -16.99
CA GLY A 184 7.25 4.42 -17.81
C GLY A 184 8.71 4.55 -18.19
N ARG A 185 9.10 3.74 -19.15
CA ARG A 185 10.44 3.69 -19.73
C ARG A 185 10.40 3.59 -21.25
N ASP A 186 11.44 4.05 -21.88
CA ASP A 186 11.66 3.91 -23.32
C ASP A 186 13.01 3.20 -23.52
N ASP A 187 12.96 1.91 -23.79
CA ASP A 187 14.11 1.05 -24.04
C ASP A 187 14.56 1.11 -25.52
N GLU A 188 13.70 1.67 -26.39
CA GLU A 188 13.94 1.77 -27.83
C GLU A 188 14.59 3.10 -28.22
N ASP A 189 14.87 3.98 -27.24
CA ASP A 189 15.52 5.25 -27.52
C ASP A 189 16.98 5.00 -27.98
N PRO A 190 17.37 5.41 -29.21
CA PRO A 190 18.71 5.17 -29.71
C PRO A 190 19.81 5.96 -28.98
N ASP A 191 19.45 6.99 -28.20
CA ASP A 191 20.36 7.74 -27.36
C ASP A 191 20.51 7.12 -25.95
N GLY A 192 19.97 5.89 -25.79
CA GLY A 192 20.04 5.08 -24.57
C GLY A 192 18.74 5.10 -23.77
N TYR A 193 18.65 4.16 -22.87
CA TYR A 193 17.56 3.96 -21.94
C TYR A 193 17.13 5.25 -21.20
N ILE A 194 15.85 5.47 -21.09
CA ILE A 194 15.24 6.53 -20.28
C ILE A 194 14.04 6.01 -19.50
N GLU A 195 13.93 6.40 -18.25
CA GLU A 195 12.75 6.09 -17.43
C GLU A 195 12.34 7.28 -16.55
N GLU A 196 11.10 7.28 -16.11
CA GLU A 196 10.61 8.13 -15.03
C GLU A 196 10.80 7.40 -13.70
N PRO A 197 11.80 7.76 -12.87
CA PRO A 197 12.12 7.01 -11.67
C PRO A 197 11.04 7.08 -10.58
N ARG A 198 10.09 8.01 -10.69
CA ARG A 198 8.93 8.12 -9.76
C ARG A 198 7.78 7.19 -10.13
N ASN A 199 7.74 6.72 -11.39
CA ASN A 199 6.76 5.77 -11.90
C ASN A 199 7.32 5.02 -13.13
N PRO A 200 8.22 4.04 -12.95
CA PRO A 200 8.85 3.33 -14.06
C PRO A 200 7.91 2.39 -14.83
N ILE A 201 6.70 2.15 -14.32
CA ILE A 201 5.70 1.27 -14.95
C ILE A 201 4.58 2.02 -15.68
N GLY A 202 4.60 3.36 -15.64
CA GLY A 202 3.61 4.21 -16.31
C GLY A 202 3.75 4.28 -17.81
N VAL A 203 3.11 5.27 -18.42
CA VAL A 203 3.11 5.45 -19.87
C VAL A 203 3.42 6.90 -20.24
N GLY A 204 4.16 7.08 -21.35
CA GLY A 204 4.34 8.40 -21.97
C GLY A 204 5.74 9.00 -21.86
N VAL A 205 6.69 8.35 -21.19
CA VAL A 205 8.10 8.79 -21.18
C VAL A 205 8.72 8.57 -22.55
N THR A 206 9.36 9.60 -23.10
CA THR A 206 10.16 9.53 -24.32
C THR A 206 10.98 10.80 -24.50
N ARG A 207 12.16 10.71 -25.13
CA ARG A 207 12.90 11.87 -25.69
C ARG A 207 12.40 12.26 -27.08
N LYS A 208 11.66 11.38 -27.77
CA LYS A 208 11.20 11.53 -29.16
C LYS A 208 9.67 11.57 -29.21
N PRO A 209 9.02 12.71 -28.98
CA PRO A 209 7.56 12.84 -28.99
C PRO A 209 6.85 12.18 -30.17
N ALA A 210 7.50 12.19 -31.34
CA ALA A 210 6.93 11.57 -32.56
C ALA A 210 6.79 10.03 -32.43
N SER A 211 7.59 9.35 -31.58
CA SER A 211 7.52 7.91 -31.37
C SER A 211 6.25 7.49 -30.61
N LEU A 212 5.59 8.43 -29.95
CA LEU A 212 4.34 8.20 -29.24
C LEU A 212 3.10 8.30 -30.16
N THR A 213 3.25 8.72 -31.41
CA THR A 213 2.11 8.85 -32.35
C THR A 213 1.30 7.55 -32.39
N HIS A 214 -0.01 7.67 -32.15
CA HIS A 214 -0.98 6.58 -32.03
C HIS A 214 -0.80 5.68 -30.80
N LYS A 215 0.16 5.95 -29.90
CA LYS A 215 0.24 5.29 -28.61
C LYS A 215 -0.72 5.93 -27.60
N ALA A 216 -1.09 5.17 -26.56
CA ALA A 216 -1.99 5.64 -25.52
C ALA A 216 -1.37 6.76 -24.66
N VAL A 217 -2.21 7.66 -24.20
CA VAL A 217 -1.88 8.70 -23.21
C VAL A 217 -2.27 8.19 -21.83
N ALA A 218 -1.55 8.61 -20.79
CA ALA A 218 -1.94 8.33 -19.41
C ALA A 218 -3.41 8.72 -19.16
N ALA A 219 -4.14 7.83 -18.50
CA ALA A 219 -5.56 8.00 -18.21
C ALA A 219 -5.81 8.69 -16.88
N ILE A 220 -4.83 8.68 -15.96
CA ILE A 220 -4.92 9.28 -14.62
C ILE A 220 -4.01 10.50 -14.58
N GLU A 221 -4.60 11.67 -14.32
CA GLU A 221 -3.87 12.93 -14.25
C GLU A 221 -4.15 13.69 -12.95
N ASP A 222 -3.16 14.44 -12.50
CA ASP A 222 -3.38 15.51 -11.52
C ASP A 222 -3.94 16.74 -12.27
N PRO A 223 -5.11 17.26 -11.90
CA PRO A 223 -5.71 18.42 -12.58
C PRO A 223 -4.84 19.68 -12.53
N SER A 224 -3.88 19.76 -11.59
CA SER A 224 -2.90 20.85 -11.52
C SER A 224 -1.79 20.73 -12.57
N PHE A 225 -1.59 19.53 -13.14
CA PHE A 225 -0.52 19.25 -14.11
C PHE A 225 -1.06 18.48 -15.34
N PRO A 226 -2.01 19.05 -16.09
CA PRO A 226 -2.65 18.35 -17.19
C PRO A 226 -1.67 18.05 -18.34
N ILE A 227 -1.80 16.86 -18.94
CA ILE A 227 -1.02 16.44 -20.10
C ILE A 227 -1.59 17.09 -21.35
N ARG A 228 -0.79 17.94 -22.01
CA ARG A 228 -1.20 18.67 -23.21
C ARG A 228 -0.44 18.26 -24.47
N SER A 229 0.76 17.75 -24.31
CA SER A 229 1.61 17.26 -25.40
C SER A 229 2.57 16.20 -24.86
N ALA A 230 3.20 15.43 -25.73
CA ALA A 230 4.20 14.44 -25.37
C ALA A 230 5.51 15.05 -24.78
N ARG A 231 5.62 16.36 -24.77
CA ARG A 231 6.71 17.10 -24.10
C ARG A 231 6.36 17.47 -22.67
N THR A 232 5.11 17.30 -22.26
CA THR A 232 4.69 17.54 -20.88
C THR A 232 5.19 16.38 -20.02
N ALA A 233 5.92 16.68 -18.96
CA ALA A 233 6.44 15.72 -18.00
C ALA A 233 5.84 16.03 -16.61
N PRO A 234 4.57 15.68 -16.37
CA PRO A 234 3.92 15.96 -15.09
C PRO A 234 4.46 15.06 -13.99
N PRO A 235 4.24 15.37 -12.70
CA PRO A 235 4.39 14.39 -11.65
C PRO A 235 3.49 13.18 -11.91
N PRO A 236 3.96 11.93 -11.70
CA PRO A 236 3.08 10.76 -11.74
C PRO A 236 1.91 10.90 -10.78
N ALA A 237 0.69 10.69 -11.26
CA ALA A 237 -0.54 10.85 -10.51
C ALA A 237 -1.09 9.48 -10.09
N GLY A 238 -1.34 9.25 -8.80
CA GLY A 238 -1.84 7.98 -8.29
C GLY A 238 -2.30 8.05 -6.85
N ILE A 239 -2.87 6.94 -6.37
CA ILE A 239 -3.33 6.76 -4.97
C ILE A 239 -2.86 5.42 -4.39
N GLY A 240 -2.22 4.59 -5.19
CA GLY A 240 -1.70 3.29 -4.81
C GLY A 240 -0.32 3.35 -4.18
N VAL A 241 0.31 2.20 -4.15
CA VAL A 241 1.62 1.99 -3.53
C VAL A 241 2.74 2.51 -4.43
N VAL A 242 3.65 3.29 -3.85
CA VAL A 242 4.93 3.67 -4.46
C VAL A 242 5.95 2.56 -4.18
N GLY A 243 6.54 1.98 -5.21
CA GLY A 243 7.50 0.89 -5.10
C GLY A 243 8.77 1.28 -4.32
N ARG A 244 9.43 0.31 -3.67
CA ARG A 244 10.66 0.55 -2.90
C ARG A 244 11.83 1.04 -3.77
N ALA A 245 11.89 0.56 -5.01
CA ALA A 245 12.90 0.96 -5.98
C ALA A 245 12.61 2.29 -6.69
N TRP A 246 11.43 2.90 -6.44
CA TRP A 246 11.03 4.15 -7.09
C TRP A 246 11.43 5.36 -6.26
N GLU A 247 11.59 6.50 -6.94
CA GLU A 247 11.64 7.78 -6.25
C GLU A 247 10.24 8.18 -5.71
N PRO A 248 10.13 8.82 -4.54
CA PRO A 248 11.26 9.30 -3.73
C PRO A 248 11.85 8.26 -2.76
N ARG A 249 11.27 7.06 -2.65
CA ARG A 249 11.69 6.06 -1.64
C ARG A 249 13.14 5.65 -1.79
N ARG A 250 13.58 5.33 -3.01
CA ARG A 250 14.94 4.84 -3.29
C ARG A 250 16.04 5.71 -2.70
N ARG A 251 15.88 7.05 -2.75
CA ARG A 251 16.89 7.98 -2.20
C ARG A 251 17.05 7.92 -0.68
N TYR A 252 16.08 7.34 0.02
CA TYR A 252 16.08 7.20 1.47
C TYR A 252 16.62 5.85 1.95
N ALA A 253 17.00 4.96 1.03
CA ALA A 253 17.50 3.62 1.37
C ALA A 253 18.86 3.63 2.07
N GLY A 254 19.61 4.74 1.95
CA GLY A 254 20.98 4.83 2.42
C GLY A 254 22.01 4.26 1.45
N SER A 255 23.29 4.40 1.79
CA SER A 255 24.43 4.05 0.94
C SER A 255 25.01 2.69 1.32
N TYR A 256 24.81 1.69 0.47
CA TYR A 256 25.32 0.33 0.63
C TYR A 256 26.63 0.15 -0.17
N ASP A 257 27.64 0.94 0.16
CA ASP A 257 28.97 0.95 -0.49
C ASP A 257 29.99 0.05 0.21
N GLY A 258 31.27 0.13 -0.22
CA GLY A 258 32.36 -0.64 0.38
C GLY A 258 32.60 -0.28 1.84
N ALA A 259 32.43 0.98 2.22
CA ALA A 259 32.60 1.41 3.61
C ALA A 259 31.49 0.86 4.50
N TRP A 260 30.24 0.87 4.02
CA TRP A 260 29.15 0.19 4.72
C TRP A 260 29.44 -1.30 4.88
N GLN A 261 29.88 -1.98 3.82
CA GLN A 261 30.16 -3.42 3.86
C GLN A 261 31.24 -3.78 4.88
N GLU A 262 32.28 -2.95 4.99
CA GLU A 262 33.41 -3.20 5.90
C GLU A 262 33.11 -2.84 7.35
N PHE A 263 32.37 -1.74 7.60
CA PHE A 263 32.28 -1.14 8.94
C PHE A 263 30.87 -1.18 9.56
N ARG A 264 29.83 -1.40 8.75
CA ARG A 264 28.44 -1.28 9.21
C ARG A 264 27.59 -2.53 9.05
N ALA A 265 27.86 -3.34 8.01
CA ALA A 265 27.07 -4.55 7.77
C ALA A 265 27.05 -5.48 9.00
N PRO A 266 25.87 -6.08 9.35
CA PRO A 266 24.62 -6.08 8.62
C PRO A 266 23.63 -4.95 8.99
N LEU A 267 24.01 -3.96 9.79
CA LEU A 267 23.13 -2.86 10.22
C LEU A 267 22.75 -1.97 9.02
N LEU A 268 21.71 -1.18 9.19
CA LEU A 268 21.35 -0.18 8.18
C LEU A 268 22.47 0.85 8.03
N PRO A 269 22.65 1.44 6.83
CA PRO A 269 23.60 2.55 6.61
C PRO A 269 23.31 3.72 7.54
N ASP A 270 24.33 4.50 7.91
CA ASP A 270 24.19 5.66 8.78
C ASP A 270 23.31 6.76 8.18
N ASP A 271 23.22 6.83 6.86
CA ASP A 271 22.40 7.75 6.08
C ASP A 271 21.03 7.19 5.70
N PHE A 272 20.63 6.03 6.24
CA PHE A 272 19.27 5.50 6.08
C PHE A 272 18.24 6.45 6.70
N ASP A 273 17.15 6.70 5.99
CA ASP A 273 16.06 7.56 6.44
C ASP A 273 14.74 6.77 6.48
N ASP A 274 14.02 6.87 7.60
CA ASP A 274 12.76 6.16 7.81
C ASP A 274 11.67 6.47 6.78
N ARG A 275 11.79 7.58 6.04
CA ARG A 275 10.93 7.88 4.89
C ARG A 275 10.99 6.80 3.79
N PHE A 276 12.03 5.98 3.76
CA PHE A 276 12.08 4.78 2.93
C PHE A 276 10.90 3.83 3.18
N ASN A 277 10.41 3.78 4.42
CA ASN A 277 9.31 2.90 4.82
C ASN A 277 7.92 3.43 4.44
N LEU A 278 7.80 4.72 4.06
CA LEU A 278 6.56 5.28 3.57
C LEU A 278 6.28 4.82 2.15
N CYS A 279 5.10 4.29 1.90
CA CYS A 279 4.72 3.72 0.60
C CYS A 279 3.48 4.35 -0.03
N ALA A 280 2.79 5.26 0.65
CA ALA A 280 1.65 5.93 0.07
C ALA A 280 2.06 6.91 -1.03
N SER A 281 1.15 7.14 -1.94
CA SER A 281 1.28 8.15 -3.00
C SER A 281 1.51 9.54 -2.42
N PRO A 282 2.34 10.41 -3.04
CA PRO A 282 2.53 11.78 -2.61
C PRO A 282 1.21 12.50 -2.36
N GLY A 283 1.12 13.21 -1.23
CA GLY A 283 -0.11 13.88 -0.76
C GLY A 283 -1.06 12.97 0.04
N LEU A 284 -0.73 11.68 0.23
CA LEU A 284 -1.49 10.74 1.05
C LEU A 284 -0.67 10.22 2.26
N ILE A 285 0.28 10.99 2.72
CA ILE A 285 1.06 10.73 3.94
C ILE A 285 0.69 11.80 4.96
N ALA A 286 0.15 11.38 6.11
CA ALA A 286 -0.20 12.30 7.19
C ALA A 286 0.98 12.50 8.14
N THR A 287 1.36 13.76 8.32
CA THR A 287 2.33 14.21 9.32
C THR A 287 1.76 15.47 9.98
N PRO A 288 1.43 15.45 11.27
CA PRO A 288 1.57 14.33 12.22
C PRO A 288 0.69 13.11 11.86
N PRO A 289 1.00 11.93 12.44
CA PRO A 289 0.25 10.71 12.20
C PRO A 289 -1.24 10.83 12.54
N LEU A 290 -2.07 10.04 11.83
CA LEU A 290 -3.49 9.88 12.16
C LEU A 290 -3.64 9.11 13.46
N THR A 291 -4.78 9.31 14.13
CA THR A 291 -5.08 8.69 15.45
C THR A 291 -6.29 7.76 15.43
N GLY A 292 -7.02 7.73 14.30
CA GLY A 292 -8.35 7.13 14.20
C GLY A 292 -9.46 8.12 14.58
N GLY A 293 -10.64 7.91 14.01
CA GLY A 293 -11.77 8.82 14.13
C GLY A 293 -11.78 9.97 13.11
N GLU A 294 -10.78 10.06 12.24
CA GLU A 294 -10.76 11.09 11.20
C GLU A 294 -11.84 10.81 10.15
N PRO A 295 -12.54 11.87 9.68
CA PRO A 295 -13.54 11.73 8.63
C PRO A 295 -12.89 11.35 7.29
N VAL A 296 -13.52 10.42 6.59
CA VAL A 296 -13.17 9.98 5.25
C VAL A 296 -14.28 10.35 4.28
N ARG A 297 -13.93 10.96 3.16
CA ARG A 297 -14.84 11.22 2.05
C ARG A 297 -14.18 10.80 0.73
N LEU A 298 -14.84 9.90 0.02
CA LEU A 298 -14.39 9.38 -1.26
C LEU A 298 -15.41 9.74 -2.32
N LEU A 299 -14.95 10.22 -3.48
CA LEU A 299 -15.81 10.49 -4.63
C LEU A 299 -15.35 9.62 -5.81
N ASN A 300 -16.31 8.87 -6.38
CA ASN A 300 -16.10 8.05 -7.58
C ASN A 300 -15.04 6.93 -7.43
N LEU A 301 -14.88 6.40 -6.20
CA LEU A 301 -14.00 5.29 -5.87
C LEU A 301 -14.75 4.04 -5.38
N THR A 302 -16.04 3.97 -5.65
CA THR A 302 -16.89 2.81 -5.34
C THR A 302 -17.74 2.47 -6.56
N PRO A 303 -18.31 1.25 -6.67
CA PRO A 303 -19.16 0.87 -7.78
C PRO A 303 -20.28 1.90 -8.00
N GLN A 304 -20.60 2.20 -9.27
CA GLN A 304 -21.55 3.22 -9.71
C GLN A 304 -21.11 4.67 -9.42
N GLY A 305 -19.92 4.89 -8.89
CA GLY A 305 -19.44 6.24 -8.56
C GLY A 305 -20.20 6.88 -7.38
N GLY A 306 -20.14 8.21 -7.30
CA GLY A 306 -20.79 8.97 -6.23
C GLY A 306 -19.91 9.12 -4.99
N ALA A 307 -20.48 9.74 -3.95
CA ALA A 307 -19.77 10.03 -2.71
C ALA A 307 -20.06 8.96 -1.64
N VAL A 308 -19.01 8.53 -0.95
CA VAL A 308 -19.06 7.68 0.24
C VAL A 308 -18.36 8.40 1.37
N THR A 309 -19.00 8.41 2.55
CA THR A 309 -18.45 9.02 3.76
C THR A 309 -18.50 8.03 4.92
N PHE A 310 -17.50 8.07 5.79
CA PHE A 310 -17.41 7.34 7.05
C PHE A 310 -16.29 7.96 7.89
N ASP A 311 -16.19 7.56 9.16
CA ASP A 311 -15.07 7.91 10.00
C ASP A 311 -14.13 6.70 10.14
N LEU A 312 -12.81 6.94 10.22
CA LEU A 312 -11.87 5.87 10.56
C LEU A 312 -12.20 5.30 11.94
N PRO A 313 -12.08 3.99 12.12
CA PRO A 313 -12.25 3.38 13.44
C PRO A 313 -11.31 4.02 14.47
N LYS A 314 -11.82 4.27 15.66
CA LYS A 314 -11.05 4.78 16.77
C LYS A 314 -10.65 3.62 17.67
N VAL A 315 -9.36 3.28 17.68
CA VAL A 315 -8.81 2.16 18.44
C VAL A 315 -7.73 2.68 19.38
N HIS A 316 -7.79 2.28 20.63
CA HIS A 316 -6.79 2.62 21.64
C HIS A 316 -6.00 1.38 22.03
N LEU A 317 -4.80 1.25 21.50
CA LEU A 317 -3.92 0.14 21.79
C LEU A 317 -2.87 0.51 22.83
N GLU A 318 -2.44 -0.51 23.56
CA GLU A 318 -1.28 -0.48 24.42
C GLU A 318 -0.43 -1.71 24.12
N ILE A 319 0.88 -1.50 23.97
CA ILE A 319 1.86 -2.57 23.80
C ILE A 319 2.86 -2.46 24.96
N GLU A 320 2.93 -3.49 25.76
CA GLU A 320 3.84 -3.60 26.90
C GLU A 320 4.95 -4.59 26.55
N PHE A 321 6.19 -4.15 26.63
CA PHE A 321 7.38 -4.99 26.50
C PHE A 321 7.95 -5.27 27.91
N ARG A 322 7.98 -6.54 28.29
CA ARG A 322 8.63 -7.03 29.50
C ARG A 322 9.89 -7.79 29.13
N VAL A 323 11.03 -7.27 29.47
CA VAL A 323 12.33 -7.90 29.24
C VAL A 323 12.96 -8.22 30.60
N LYS A 324 13.41 -9.46 30.78
CA LYS A 324 14.06 -9.88 32.02
C LYS A 324 15.22 -8.95 32.41
N GLY A 325 15.19 -8.43 33.62
CA GLY A 325 16.21 -7.52 34.13
C GLY A 325 16.08 -6.07 33.68
N ARG A 326 14.92 -5.69 33.06
CA ARG A 326 14.57 -4.30 32.72
C ARG A 326 13.20 -3.98 33.30
N GLU A 327 12.94 -2.69 33.53
CA GLU A 327 11.59 -2.21 33.81
C GLU A 327 10.71 -2.40 32.58
N PRO A 328 9.41 -2.73 32.75
CA PRO A 328 8.48 -2.81 31.63
C PRO A 328 8.37 -1.49 30.89
N GLU A 329 8.43 -1.56 29.57
CA GLU A 329 8.22 -0.41 28.69
C GLU A 329 6.82 -0.47 28.08
N ILE A 330 6.00 0.56 28.27
CA ILE A 330 4.61 0.61 27.82
C ILE A 330 4.49 1.70 26.76
N PHE A 331 3.96 1.31 25.59
CA PHE A 331 3.78 2.20 24.46
C PHE A 331 2.30 2.31 24.07
N THR A 332 1.89 3.51 23.71
CA THR A 332 0.74 3.70 22.83
C THR A 332 1.27 3.67 21.41
N PRO A 333 1.07 2.56 20.65
CA PRO A 333 1.59 2.47 19.29
C PRO A 333 0.87 3.47 18.41
N PHE A 334 1.60 4.06 17.46
CA PHE A 334 0.94 4.99 16.56
C PHE A 334 0.49 4.30 15.26
N LEU A 335 -0.58 4.84 14.69
CA LEU A 335 -1.18 4.36 13.46
C LEU A 335 -0.26 4.73 12.29
N ASP A 336 0.41 3.75 11.71
CA ASP A 336 1.40 4.00 10.65
C ASP A 336 0.88 3.72 9.24
N THR A 337 -0.21 2.96 9.12
CA THR A 337 -0.80 2.67 7.82
C THR A 337 -2.32 2.54 7.92
N VAL A 338 -3.01 3.20 7.02
CA VAL A 338 -4.44 3.02 6.73
C VAL A 338 -4.55 2.59 5.28
N LEU A 339 -5.06 1.39 5.02
CA LEU A 339 -5.33 0.92 3.68
C LEU A 339 -6.85 0.84 3.48
N ILE A 340 -7.35 1.58 2.49
CA ILE A 340 -8.77 1.60 2.13
C ILE A 340 -8.95 0.80 0.85
N ASP A 341 -9.62 -0.35 0.96
CA ASP A 341 -9.91 -1.24 -0.16
C ASP A 341 -11.36 -1.07 -0.60
N THR A 342 -11.52 -0.43 -1.74
CA THR A 342 -12.81 -0.29 -2.41
C THR A 342 -12.88 -1.11 -3.71
N TYR A 343 -11.86 -1.93 -3.98
CA TYR A 343 -11.77 -2.72 -5.19
C TYR A 343 -12.72 -3.90 -5.18
N ALA A 344 -13.54 -4.01 -6.23
CA ALA A 344 -14.51 -5.07 -6.41
C ALA A 344 -15.50 -5.24 -5.25
N ILE A 345 -16.01 -4.12 -4.70
CA ILE A 345 -17.06 -4.15 -3.69
C ILE A 345 -18.28 -4.89 -4.22
N GLY A 346 -18.82 -5.80 -3.41
CA GLY A 346 -20.01 -6.59 -3.69
C GLY A 346 -20.64 -7.11 -2.40
N PRO A 347 -21.71 -7.93 -2.50
CA PRO A 347 -22.42 -8.45 -1.32
C PRO A 347 -21.51 -9.21 -0.35
N GLU A 348 -20.52 -9.94 -0.89
CA GLU A 348 -19.58 -10.77 -0.11
C GLU A 348 -18.24 -10.06 0.17
N LYS A 349 -17.98 -8.94 -0.48
CA LYS A 349 -16.76 -8.14 -0.31
C LYS A 349 -17.13 -6.69 -0.06
N PRO A 350 -17.43 -6.29 1.18
CA PRO A 350 -17.69 -4.89 1.52
C PRO A 350 -16.43 -4.03 1.38
N LEU A 351 -16.61 -2.69 1.39
CA LEU A 351 -15.49 -1.76 1.57
C LEU A 351 -14.76 -2.12 2.85
N ALA A 352 -13.45 -2.30 2.76
CA ALA A 352 -12.61 -2.64 3.90
C ALA A 352 -11.61 -1.53 4.23
N VAL A 353 -11.33 -1.37 5.52
CA VAL A 353 -10.30 -0.48 6.05
C VAL A 353 -9.35 -1.33 6.90
N GLU A 354 -8.10 -1.41 6.50
CA GLU A 354 -7.06 -2.03 7.31
C GLU A 354 -6.27 -0.94 8.02
N MET A 355 -6.03 -1.13 9.29
CA MET A 355 -5.25 -0.21 10.11
C MET A 355 -4.09 -0.97 10.74
N VAL A 356 -2.88 -0.41 10.66
CA VAL A 356 -1.65 -1.03 11.19
C VAL A 356 -1.02 -0.10 12.21
N TRP A 357 -0.74 -0.66 13.37
CA TRP A 357 -0.02 0.03 14.46
C TRP A 357 1.29 -0.69 14.74
N ARG A 358 2.26 0.06 15.27
CA ARG A 358 3.59 -0.45 15.52
C ARG A 358 4.22 0.16 16.77
N ALA A 359 4.98 -0.70 17.49
CA ALA A 359 5.89 -0.28 18.53
C ALA A 359 7.16 -1.14 18.47
N TYR A 360 8.26 -0.63 18.99
CA TYR A 360 9.52 -1.35 19.04
C TYR A 360 10.36 -0.96 20.26
N VAL A 361 11.21 -1.89 20.67
CA VAL A 361 12.23 -1.67 21.70
C VAL A 361 13.58 -2.19 21.20
N LYS A 362 14.66 -1.79 21.87
CA LYS A 362 15.96 -2.42 21.64
C LYS A 362 15.87 -3.91 21.95
N ALA A 363 16.30 -4.75 21.01
CA ALA A 363 16.26 -6.21 21.20
C ALA A 363 16.99 -6.64 22.48
N PRO A 364 16.43 -7.59 23.25
CA PRO A 364 17.13 -8.18 24.38
C PRO A 364 18.27 -9.06 23.88
N ARG A 365 19.27 -9.32 24.75
CA ARG A 365 20.37 -10.21 24.42
C ARG A 365 19.90 -11.65 24.07
N HIS A 366 18.83 -12.10 24.74
CA HIS A 366 18.17 -13.37 24.46
C HIS A 366 16.68 -13.12 24.28
N LEU A 367 16.14 -13.48 23.13
CA LEU A 367 14.74 -13.22 22.76
C LEU A 367 13.73 -13.90 23.71
N LYS A 368 14.08 -15.09 24.21
CA LYS A 368 13.26 -15.81 25.21
C LYS A 368 13.06 -15.03 26.52
N ASP A 369 13.87 -14.02 26.78
CA ASP A 369 13.73 -13.16 27.97
C ASP A 369 12.71 -12.02 27.76
N ALA A 370 12.09 -11.94 26.58
CA ALA A 370 11.07 -10.94 26.26
C ALA A 370 9.66 -11.55 26.23
N ARG A 371 8.73 -10.82 26.83
CA ARG A 371 7.28 -11.03 26.68
C ARG A 371 6.64 -9.73 26.21
N ILE A 372 5.80 -9.83 25.22
CA ILE A 372 5.07 -8.71 24.64
C ILE A 372 3.59 -8.92 24.91
N ILE A 373 2.93 -7.91 25.46
CA ILE A 373 1.49 -7.95 25.75
C ILE A 373 0.83 -6.87 24.93
N VAL A 374 -0.11 -7.26 24.07
CA VAL A 374 -0.94 -6.34 23.27
C VAL A 374 -2.34 -6.34 23.84
N ARG A 375 -2.88 -5.16 24.13
CA ARG A 375 -4.24 -5.00 24.66
C ARG A 375 -4.93 -3.75 24.14
N GLU A 376 -6.25 -3.78 24.06
CA GLU A 376 -7.05 -2.58 23.90
C GLU A 376 -7.25 -1.90 25.26
N ARG A 377 -7.18 -0.56 25.25
CA ARG A 377 -7.61 0.24 26.38
C ARG A 377 -9.09 0.53 26.26
N ALA A 378 -9.85 0.28 27.32
CA ALA A 378 -11.20 0.77 27.40
C ALA A 378 -11.22 2.31 27.26
N THR A 379 -12.02 2.82 26.38
CA THR A 379 -12.32 4.26 26.33
C THR A 379 -13.05 4.64 27.61
N SER A 380 -12.39 5.45 28.46
CA SER A 380 -13.01 6.04 29.64
C SER A 380 -14.06 7.08 29.22
#